data_fe6b6ac1f59631f9ba19002e4ae2a979
#
_entry.id   fe6b6ac1f59631f9ba19002e4ae2a979
#
_cell.length_a   1.000
_cell.length_b   1.000
_cell.length_c   1.000
_cell.angle_alpha   90.00
_cell.angle_beta   90.00
_cell.angle_gamma   90.00
#
_symmetry.space_group_name_H-M   'P 1'
#
loop_
_entity.id
_entity.type
_entity.pdbx_description
1 polymer ?
#
loop_
_entity_poly.entity_id
_entity_poly.type
_entity_poly.pdbx_seq_one_letter_code
_entity_poly.pdbx_strand_id
1 'polypeptide(L)'
;MLDWENLFKRYVWDDRTTPYLIPVNRLKRQQADYEILAYSVFIGILFGVVSITALTDVGPQGRSPNISLYALSVTFASVIFAYAKHYNAALYLSASPLAGLAYLVFYGLRSDHSLFDTLLVALVLVLLLWYSRRIVSIARHYSTLREGDDQDTPKRRLFKR
;
A
#
# COMPACT_ATOMS: atom_id res chain seq x y z
N MET A 1 20.94 27.73 0.80
CA MET A 1 19.96 27.16 -0.15
C MET A 1 19.71 25.72 0.28
N LEU A 2 18.47 25.37 0.62
CA LEU A 2 18.10 23.99 0.94
C LEU A 2 18.18 23.19 -0.35
N ASP A 3 19.03 22.19 -0.36
CA ASP A 3 19.28 21.30 -1.50
C ASP A 3 18.14 20.28 -1.62
N TRP A 4 17.01 20.74 -2.16
CA TRP A 4 15.78 19.95 -2.32
C TRP A 4 16.01 18.67 -3.11
N GLU A 5 16.92 18.70 -4.12
CA GLU A 5 17.26 17.51 -4.91
C GLU A 5 17.94 16.42 -4.06
N ASN A 6 18.85 16.79 -3.17
CA ASN A 6 19.53 15.86 -2.28
C ASN A 6 18.61 15.33 -1.17
N LEU A 7 17.67 16.16 -0.69
CA LEU A 7 16.65 15.73 0.27
C LEU A 7 15.65 14.76 -0.39
N PHE A 8 15.19 15.06 -1.59
CA PHE A 8 14.27 14.20 -2.34
C PHE A 8 14.92 12.86 -2.70
N LYS A 9 16.18 12.86 -3.17
CA LYS A 9 16.95 11.63 -3.44
C LYS A 9 17.18 10.82 -2.17
N ARG A 10 17.38 11.46 -1.04
CA ARG A 10 17.69 10.78 0.23
C ARG A 10 16.46 10.17 0.92
N TYR A 11 15.28 10.76 0.76
CA TYR A 11 14.07 10.33 1.47
C TYR A 11 13.00 9.69 0.59
N VAL A 12 13.00 9.98 -0.72
CA VAL A 12 11.98 9.49 -1.65
C VAL A 12 12.55 8.56 -2.71
N TRP A 13 13.82 8.75 -3.12
CA TRP A 13 14.42 7.99 -4.20
C TRP A 13 15.85 7.58 -3.84
N ASP A 14 16.00 6.59 -2.98
CA ASP A 14 17.29 5.95 -2.77
C ASP A 14 17.34 4.66 -3.61
N ASP A 15 18.25 4.60 -4.59
CA ASP A 15 18.46 3.44 -5.45
C ASP A 15 18.77 2.16 -4.66
N ARG A 16 19.15 2.29 -3.38
CA ARG A 16 19.44 1.17 -2.48
C ARG A 16 18.22 0.66 -1.75
N THR A 17 17.26 1.53 -1.40
CA THR A 17 16.14 1.17 -0.53
C THR A 17 14.79 1.15 -1.26
N THR A 18 14.59 1.96 -2.30
CA THR A 18 13.27 2.15 -2.93
C THR A 18 13.29 2.22 -4.45
N PRO A 19 13.71 1.18 -5.17
CA PRO A 19 13.55 1.14 -6.61
C PRO A 19 12.14 0.64 -6.97
N TYR A 20 11.14 1.52 -6.93
CA TYR A 20 9.72 1.19 -7.17
C TYR A 20 9.40 0.57 -8.55
N LEU A 21 10.34 0.53 -9.49
CA LEU A 21 10.12 0.07 -10.86
C LEU A 21 11.06 -1.06 -11.30
N ILE A 22 11.89 -1.60 -10.41
CA ILE A 22 12.77 -2.72 -10.75
C ILE A 22 11.94 -3.99 -10.95
N PRO A 23 12.23 -4.83 -11.97
CA PRO A 23 11.60 -6.13 -12.14
C PRO A 23 11.73 -6.99 -10.87
N VAL A 24 10.65 -7.71 -10.50
CA VAL A 24 10.58 -8.47 -9.24
C VAL A 24 11.74 -9.48 -9.10
N ASN A 25 12.21 -10.05 -10.20
CA ASN A 25 13.33 -10.99 -10.23
C ASN A 25 14.70 -10.38 -9.89
N ARG A 26 14.83 -9.05 -9.91
CA ARG A 26 16.05 -8.32 -9.53
C ARG A 26 15.92 -7.59 -8.20
N LEU A 27 14.76 -7.70 -7.55
CA LEU A 27 14.49 -7.02 -6.30
C LEU A 27 15.29 -7.68 -5.17
N LYS A 28 15.92 -6.86 -4.31
CA LYS A 28 16.52 -7.32 -3.06
C LYS A 28 15.42 -7.45 -1.99
N ARG A 29 15.61 -8.37 -1.05
CA ARG A 29 14.64 -8.62 0.04
C ARG A 29 14.31 -7.35 0.83
N GLN A 30 15.30 -6.53 1.18
CA GLN A 30 15.08 -5.24 1.86
C GLN A 30 14.18 -4.29 1.06
N GLN A 31 14.38 -4.22 -0.26
CA GLN A 31 13.57 -3.38 -1.15
C GLN A 31 12.12 -3.87 -1.20
N ALA A 32 11.94 -5.20 -1.26
CA ALA A 32 10.62 -5.82 -1.20
C ALA A 32 9.92 -5.53 0.15
N ASP A 33 10.66 -5.54 1.25
CA ASP A 33 10.14 -5.21 2.58
C ASP A 33 9.62 -3.78 2.66
N TYR A 34 10.35 -2.83 2.11
CA TYR A 34 9.90 -1.43 2.05
C TYR A 34 8.68 -1.24 1.15
N GLU A 35 8.64 -1.89 -0.02
CA GLU A 35 7.47 -1.83 -0.90
C GLU A 35 6.23 -2.43 -0.23
N ILE A 36 6.37 -3.60 0.41
CA ILE A 36 5.28 -4.25 1.15
C ILE A 36 4.81 -3.35 2.30
N LEU A 37 5.74 -2.80 3.07
CA LEU A 37 5.42 -1.92 4.20
C LEU A 37 4.69 -0.66 3.72
N ALA A 38 5.22 0.03 2.71
CA ALA A 38 4.61 1.24 2.17
C ALA A 38 3.19 0.98 1.65
N TYR A 39 3.00 -0.10 0.88
CA TYR A 39 1.68 -0.51 0.39
C TYR A 39 0.72 -0.85 1.54
N SER A 40 1.18 -1.63 2.52
CA SER A 40 0.37 -2.03 3.67
C SER A 40 -0.07 -0.85 4.52
N VAL A 41 0.83 0.10 4.79
CA VAL A 41 0.52 1.34 5.52
C VAL A 41 -0.50 2.17 4.75
N PHE A 42 -0.30 2.34 3.44
CA PHE A 42 -1.22 3.11 2.61
C PHE A 42 -2.64 2.50 2.59
N ILE A 43 -2.76 1.19 2.33
CA ILE A 43 -4.05 0.48 2.34
C ILE A 43 -4.66 0.50 3.74
N GLY A 44 -3.85 0.27 4.78
CA GLY A 44 -4.32 0.27 6.17
C GLY A 44 -4.92 1.61 6.59
N ILE A 45 -4.26 2.73 6.25
CA ILE A 45 -4.78 4.07 6.54
C ILE A 45 -6.04 4.35 5.71
N LEU A 46 -6.03 4.05 4.41
CA LEU A 46 -7.16 4.29 3.51
C LEU A 46 -8.42 3.56 4.02
N PHE A 47 -8.32 2.26 4.26
CA PHE A 47 -9.45 1.46 4.73
C PHE A 47 -9.78 1.71 6.21
N GLY A 48 -8.81 2.10 7.03
CA GLY A 48 -9.05 2.57 8.40
C GLY A 48 -9.95 3.80 8.43
N VAL A 49 -9.68 4.79 7.58
CA VAL A 49 -10.53 5.98 7.43
C VAL A 49 -11.92 5.59 6.92
N VAL A 50 -12.01 4.73 5.89
CA VAL A 50 -13.30 4.23 5.38
C VAL A 50 -14.08 3.52 6.47
N SER A 51 -13.44 2.70 7.32
CA SER A 51 -14.09 2.00 8.41
C SER A 51 -14.71 2.96 9.42
N ILE A 52 -13.96 4.00 9.81
CA ILE A 52 -14.44 5.01 10.78
C ILE A 52 -15.59 5.83 10.17
N THR A 53 -15.43 6.31 8.94
CA THR A 53 -16.44 7.14 8.27
C THR A 53 -17.73 6.37 7.99
N ALA A 54 -17.65 5.07 7.72
CA ALA A 54 -18.84 4.21 7.53
C ALA A 54 -19.61 3.92 8.81
N LEU A 55 -19.06 4.21 10.00
CA LEU A 55 -19.80 4.15 11.27
C LEU A 55 -20.53 5.45 11.60
N THR A 56 -20.19 6.54 10.92
CA THR A 56 -20.79 7.86 11.11
C THR A 56 -21.76 8.18 9.98
N ASP A 57 -22.67 9.12 10.19
CA ASP A 57 -23.59 9.59 9.15
C ASP A 57 -22.92 10.60 8.19
N VAL A 58 -21.61 10.84 8.34
CA VAL A 58 -20.85 11.81 7.55
C VAL A 58 -20.49 11.28 6.15
N GLY A 59 -20.45 9.95 5.98
CA GLY A 59 -20.10 9.34 4.70
C GLY A 59 -21.25 9.39 3.68
N PRO A 60 -20.94 9.36 2.36
CA PRO A 60 -21.93 9.42 1.29
C PRO A 60 -22.92 8.25 1.30
N GLN A 61 -22.56 7.15 1.95
CA GLN A 61 -23.39 5.95 2.12
C GLN A 61 -24.26 6.00 3.40
N GLY A 62 -24.15 7.05 4.24
CA GLY A 62 -24.70 7.07 5.57
C GLY A 62 -24.09 5.98 6.48
N ARG A 63 -24.72 5.70 7.60
CA ARG A 63 -24.24 4.69 8.55
C ARG A 63 -24.37 3.28 7.98
N SER A 64 -23.24 2.65 7.66
CA SER A 64 -23.19 1.30 7.08
C SER A 64 -22.21 0.38 7.83
N PRO A 65 -22.70 -0.37 8.84
CA PRO A 65 -21.85 -1.28 9.62
C PRO A 65 -21.13 -2.34 8.77
N ASN A 66 -21.77 -2.83 7.70
CA ASN A 66 -21.19 -3.86 6.84
C ASN A 66 -19.95 -3.34 6.08
N ILE A 67 -20.00 -2.10 5.60
CA ILE A 67 -18.86 -1.46 4.94
C ILE A 67 -17.74 -1.23 5.96
N SER A 68 -18.08 -0.78 7.17
CA SER A 68 -17.12 -0.59 8.24
C SER A 68 -16.41 -1.90 8.61
N LEU A 69 -17.16 -2.99 8.81
CA LEU A 69 -16.57 -4.30 9.13
C LEU A 69 -15.65 -4.83 8.01
N TYR A 70 -16.07 -4.68 6.75
CA TYR A 70 -15.22 -5.03 5.62
C TYR A 70 -13.93 -4.20 5.61
N ALA A 71 -14.03 -2.88 5.72
CA ALA A 71 -12.89 -1.99 5.73
C ALA A 71 -11.95 -2.27 6.91
N LEU A 72 -12.49 -2.57 8.08
CA LEU A 72 -11.73 -2.99 9.25
C LEU A 72 -10.96 -4.28 8.99
N SER A 73 -11.60 -5.28 8.35
CA SER A 73 -10.93 -6.55 8.00
C SER A 73 -9.77 -6.34 7.03
N VAL A 74 -9.90 -5.43 6.06
CA VAL A 74 -8.81 -5.05 5.15
C VAL A 74 -7.68 -4.35 5.91
N THR A 75 -8.00 -3.48 6.88
CA THR A 75 -7.01 -2.82 7.73
C THR A 75 -6.20 -3.85 8.53
N PHE A 76 -6.86 -4.81 9.18
CA PHE A 76 -6.16 -5.89 9.88
C PHE A 76 -5.32 -6.76 8.95
N ALA A 77 -5.85 -7.11 7.78
CA ALA A 77 -5.11 -7.87 6.78
C ALA A 77 -3.85 -7.13 6.30
N SER A 78 -3.90 -5.79 6.20
CA SER A 78 -2.73 -4.99 5.82
C SER A 78 -1.62 -5.05 6.89
N VAL A 79 -1.99 -5.03 8.17
CA VAL A 79 -1.05 -5.19 9.28
C VAL A 79 -0.43 -6.59 9.25
N ILE A 80 -1.26 -7.64 9.13
CA ILE A 80 -0.78 -9.02 9.03
C ILE A 80 0.17 -9.18 7.84
N PHE A 81 -0.16 -8.60 6.70
CA PHE A 81 0.69 -8.66 5.50
C PHE A 81 2.03 -7.96 5.69
N ALA A 82 2.07 -6.80 6.34
CA ALA A 82 3.31 -6.09 6.65
C ALA A 82 4.28 -6.95 7.47
N TYR A 83 3.77 -7.74 8.41
CA TYR A 83 4.59 -8.59 9.28
C TYR A 83 4.87 -9.97 8.67
N ALA A 84 3.82 -10.67 8.26
CA ALA A 84 3.92 -12.08 7.87
C ALA A 84 4.27 -12.28 6.40
N LYS A 85 4.05 -11.27 5.53
CA LYS A 85 4.38 -11.26 4.09
C LYS A 85 3.80 -12.46 3.32
N HIS A 86 2.69 -13.02 3.82
CA HIS A 86 2.04 -14.17 3.22
C HIS A 86 1.32 -13.84 1.92
N TYR A 87 1.50 -14.69 0.91
CA TYR A 87 0.82 -14.58 -0.38
C TYR A 87 -0.70 -14.43 -0.28
N ASN A 88 -1.36 -15.18 0.61
CA ASN A 88 -2.81 -15.12 0.78
C ASN A 88 -3.28 -13.74 1.28
N ALA A 89 -2.51 -13.11 2.18
CA ALA A 89 -2.81 -11.76 2.65
C ALA A 89 -2.65 -10.74 1.52
N ALA A 90 -1.60 -10.86 0.70
CA ALA A 90 -1.42 -10.01 -0.49
C ALA A 90 -2.58 -10.16 -1.47
N LEU A 91 -3.04 -11.39 -1.71
CA LEU A 91 -4.18 -11.67 -2.60
C LEU A 91 -5.47 -11.03 -2.07
N TYR A 92 -5.75 -11.17 -0.78
CA TYR A 92 -6.90 -10.53 -0.14
C TYR A 92 -6.85 -9.01 -0.26
N LEU A 93 -5.69 -8.39 0.01
CA LEU A 93 -5.51 -6.95 -0.14
C LEU A 93 -5.64 -6.49 -1.59
N SER A 94 -5.22 -7.31 -2.56
CA SER A 94 -5.37 -6.99 -3.98
C SER A 94 -6.83 -6.98 -4.47
N ALA A 95 -7.72 -7.66 -3.76
CA ALA A 95 -9.15 -7.64 -4.05
C ALA A 95 -9.83 -6.35 -3.52
N SER A 96 -9.23 -5.64 -2.57
CA SER A 96 -9.85 -4.46 -1.96
C SER A 96 -10.08 -3.29 -2.93
N PRO A 97 -9.19 -2.93 -3.88
CA PRO A 97 -9.48 -1.92 -4.88
C PRO A 97 -10.61 -2.33 -5.84
N LEU A 98 -10.77 -3.63 -6.13
CA LEU A 98 -11.89 -4.12 -6.94
C LEU A 98 -13.22 -3.92 -6.23
N ALA A 99 -13.28 -4.21 -4.92
CA ALA A 99 -14.46 -3.95 -4.12
C ALA A 99 -14.79 -2.44 -4.08
N GLY A 100 -13.76 -1.59 -3.98
CA GLY A 100 -13.91 -0.13 -4.06
C GLY A 100 -14.46 0.34 -5.41
N LEU A 101 -13.96 -0.22 -6.53
CA LEU A 101 -14.46 0.07 -7.87
C LEU A 101 -15.92 -0.41 -8.05
N ALA A 102 -16.25 -1.61 -7.58
CA ALA A 102 -17.61 -2.11 -7.60
C ALA A 102 -18.55 -1.19 -6.81
N TYR A 103 -18.13 -0.79 -5.60
CA TYR A 103 -18.88 0.16 -4.79
C TYR A 103 -19.10 1.48 -5.52
N LEU A 104 -18.08 2.02 -6.17
CA LEU A 104 -18.16 3.28 -6.93
C LEU A 104 -19.16 3.18 -8.08
N VAL A 105 -19.18 2.07 -8.81
CA VAL A 105 -20.12 1.83 -9.92
C VAL A 105 -21.56 1.73 -9.41
N PHE A 106 -21.80 1.05 -8.30
CA PHE A 106 -23.16 0.84 -7.79
C PHE A 106 -23.74 2.04 -7.04
N TYR A 107 -22.88 2.77 -6.33
CA TYR A 107 -23.31 3.86 -5.42
C TYR A 107 -22.75 5.23 -5.81
N GLY A 108 -21.52 5.31 -6.30
CA GLY A 108 -20.85 6.58 -6.59
C GLY A 108 -21.45 7.34 -7.79
N LEU A 109 -22.01 6.63 -8.77
CA LEU A 109 -22.66 7.25 -9.92
C LEU A 109 -24.08 7.77 -9.61
N ARG A 110 -24.63 7.41 -8.46
CA ARG A 110 -25.98 7.82 -8.02
C ARG A 110 -26.00 9.00 -7.07
N SER A 111 -24.87 9.38 -6.50
CA SER A 111 -24.79 10.48 -5.55
C SER A 111 -24.59 11.81 -6.27
N ASP A 112 -25.05 12.92 -5.69
CA ASP A 112 -24.88 14.31 -6.17
C ASP A 112 -23.40 14.78 -6.15
N HIS A 113 -22.45 13.83 -6.15
CA HIS A 113 -21.03 14.13 -6.19
C HIS A 113 -20.61 14.60 -7.58
N SER A 114 -19.65 15.52 -7.60
CA SER A 114 -19.01 15.97 -8.82
C SER A 114 -18.47 14.78 -9.62
N LEU A 115 -18.76 14.74 -10.92
CA LEU A 115 -18.19 13.73 -11.83
C LEU A 115 -16.66 13.70 -11.76
N PHE A 116 -16.06 14.86 -11.51
CA PHE A 116 -14.61 14.98 -11.35
C PHE A 116 -14.09 14.19 -10.15
N ASP A 117 -14.75 14.31 -8.99
CA ASP A 117 -14.35 13.57 -7.77
C ASP A 117 -14.49 12.07 -7.96
N THR A 118 -15.57 11.65 -8.59
CA THR A 118 -15.83 10.23 -8.92
C THR A 118 -14.74 9.66 -9.83
N LEU A 119 -14.37 10.41 -10.88
CA LEU A 119 -13.30 10.01 -11.80
C LEU A 119 -11.93 9.97 -11.13
N LEU A 120 -11.64 10.91 -10.24
CA LEU A 120 -10.39 10.96 -9.49
C LEU A 120 -10.27 9.73 -8.57
N VAL A 121 -11.33 9.40 -7.83
CA VAL A 121 -11.36 8.20 -6.97
C VAL A 121 -11.23 6.93 -7.81
N ALA A 122 -11.93 6.84 -8.94
CA ALA A 122 -11.81 5.71 -9.87
C ALA A 122 -10.36 5.55 -10.37
N LEU A 123 -9.70 6.64 -10.75
CA LEU A 123 -8.31 6.63 -11.19
C LEU A 123 -7.39 6.10 -10.10
N VAL A 124 -7.54 6.59 -8.87
CA VAL A 124 -6.74 6.11 -7.72
C VAL A 124 -6.94 4.62 -7.49
N LEU A 125 -8.19 4.13 -7.53
CA LEU A 125 -8.49 2.70 -7.35
C LEU A 125 -7.92 1.84 -8.47
N VAL A 126 -7.94 2.31 -9.72
CA VAL A 126 -7.33 1.61 -10.87
C VAL A 126 -5.81 1.54 -10.72
N LEU A 127 -5.16 2.64 -10.30
CA LEU A 127 -3.72 2.67 -10.03
C LEU A 127 -3.35 1.72 -8.89
N LEU A 128 -4.15 1.69 -7.82
CA LEU A 128 -3.98 0.75 -6.70
C LEU A 128 -4.14 -0.70 -7.17
N LEU A 129 -5.12 -0.99 -8.02
CA LEU A 129 -5.33 -2.33 -8.57
C LEU A 129 -4.13 -2.75 -9.44
N TRP A 130 -3.62 -1.85 -10.24
CA TRP A 130 -2.43 -2.12 -11.06
C TRP A 130 -1.20 -2.39 -10.18
N TYR A 131 -0.98 -1.56 -9.16
CA TYR A 131 0.14 -1.72 -8.24
C TYR A 131 0.01 -2.97 -7.35
N SER A 132 -1.22 -3.33 -6.96
CA SER A 132 -1.47 -4.53 -6.15
C SER A 132 -1.03 -5.83 -6.84
N ARG A 133 -1.11 -5.89 -8.19
CA ARG A 133 -0.59 -7.03 -8.96
C ARG A 133 0.92 -7.21 -8.76
N ARG A 134 1.66 -6.09 -8.69
CA ARG A 134 3.09 -6.10 -8.40
C ARG A 134 3.35 -6.62 -6.99
N ILE A 135 2.60 -6.14 -6.00
CA ILE A 135 2.72 -6.58 -4.60
C ILE A 135 2.43 -8.08 -4.44
N VAL A 136 1.40 -8.59 -5.11
CA VAL A 136 1.11 -10.04 -5.14
C VAL A 136 2.27 -10.83 -5.76
N SER A 137 2.88 -10.32 -6.83
CA SER A 137 4.06 -10.95 -7.45
C SER A 137 5.27 -10.95 -6.51
N ILE A 138 5.51 -9.85 -5.78
CA ILE A 138 6.56 -9.77 -4.75
C ILE A 138 6.31 -10.78 -3.65
N ALA A 139 5.09 -10.83 -3.10
CA ALA A 139 4.72 -11.78 -2.05
C ALA A 139 4.87 -13.24 -2.47
N ARG A 140 4.55 -13.55 -3.74
CA ARG A 140 4.70 -14.90 -4.30
C ARG A 140 6.16 -15.35 -4.38
N HIS A 141 7.07 -14.43 -4.72
CA HIS A 141 8.49 -14.74 -4.88
C HIS A 141 9.32 -14.35 -3.65
N TYR A 142 8.67 -13.91 -2.57
CA TYR A 142 9.36 -13.35 -1.41
C TYR A 142 10.42 -14.30 -0.81
N SER A 143 10.13 -15.60 -0.73
CA SER A 143 11.04 -16.62 -0.21
C SER A 143 12.26 -16.86 -1.09
N THR A 144 12.19 -16.51 -2.38
CA THR A 144 13.28 -16.72 -3.34
C THR A 144 14.10 -15.44 -3.58
N LEU A 145 13.69 -14.31 -2.98
CA LEU A 145 14.41 -13.05 -3.12
C LEU A 145 15.77 -13.14 -2.42
N ARG A 146 16.79 -12.61 -3.10
CA ARG A 146 18.16 -12.59 -2.62
C ARG A 146 18.27 -11.77 -1.34
N GLU A 147 18.79 -12.36 -0.27
CA GLU A 147 19.19 -11.60 0.91
C GLU A 147 20.25 -10.59 0.49
N GLY A 148 20.03 -9.31 0.80
CA GLY A 148 21.04 -8.28 0.51
C GLY A 148 22.32 -8.65 1.27
N ASP A 149 23.46 -8.59 0.58
CA ASP A 149 24.76 -8.73 1.22
C ASP A 149 24.87 -7.70 2.35
N ASP A 150 24.81 -8.14 3.60
CA ASP A 150 24.99 -7.30 4.79
C ASP A 150 26.39 -6.68 4.90
N GLN A 151 27.25 -6.88 3.89
CA GLN A 151 28.61 -6.38 3.87
C GLN A 151 28.70 -4.88 3.57
N ASP A 152 27.62 -4.22 3.08
CA ASP A 152 27.64 -2.79 2.72
C ASP A 152 27.05 -1.86 3.79
N THR A 153 26.62 -2.36 4.93
CA THR A 153 26.37 -1.49 6.08
C THR A 153 27.71 -1.14 6.72
N PRO A 154 28.20 0.12 6.64
CA PRO A 154 29.33 0.53 7.44
C PRO A 154 28.93 0.31 8.89
N LYS A 155 29.51 -0.72 9.53
CA LYS A 155 29.41 -0.91 10.99
C LYS A 155 29.78 0.43 11.60
N ARG A 156 28.79 1.21 12.03
CA ARG A 156 29.02 2.37 12.88
C ARG A 156 29.74 1.85 14.10
N ARG A 157 31.06 1.96 14.08
CA ARG A 157 31.90 1.82 15.26
C ARG A 157 31.58 3.01 16.16
N LEU A 158 30.46 2.94 16.85
CA LEU A 158 30.19 3.76 18.01
C LEU A 158 30.98 3.12 19.14
N PHE A 159 31.93 3.93 19.67
CA PHE A 159 32.76 3.67 20.84
C PHE A 159 33.94 2.72 20.63
N LYS A 160 35.11 3.29 20.26
CA LYS A 160 36.35 3.02 20.93
C LYS A 160 36.75 4.25 21.71
N ARG A 161 36.61 4.12 23.02
CA ARG A 161 37.40 4.92 23.97
C ARG A 161 38.85 4.48 23.91
#